data_75d4fd0430b742109eb77c090788ec7b
#
_entry.id   75d4fd0430b742109eb77c090788ec7b
#
_cell.length_a   1.000
_cell.length_b   1.000
_cell.length_c   1.000
_cell.angle_alpha   90.00
_cell.angle_beta   90.00
_cell.angle_gamma   90.00
#
_symmetry.space_group_name_H-M   'P 1'
#
loop_
_entity.id
_entity.type
_entity.pdbx_description
1 polymer ?
#
loop_
_entity_poly.entity_id
_entity_poly.type
_entity_poly.pdbx_seq_one_letter_code
_entity_poly.pdbx_strand_id
1 'polypeptide(L)'
;MTLKEILTQVQQGTLSPDAAGTMIRQDGYKEMDYAKLDTGRKARTGFAEVIYCSNKADEHLLKIFERLYHEEGEVLGTRASQSQYELVREKFPQVQYDPLSRILKIEKLDKVHEGKIAVCTAGTADIPVAEEAAQTAEYFGTHVERIYDEGVSGMHRLFSRLEVIQEANCVVAVAGMEGALASVMGGLVSRPVIAVPTSVGYGANFHGLSALLTMINSCANGIATVNIDNGYGAGYLATQINRLALGK
;
A
#
# COMPACT_ATOMS: atom_id res chain seq x y z
N MET A 1 -26.79 4.20 5.05
CA MET A 1 -27.30 5.41 5.76
C MET A 1 -26.13 6.00 6.54
N THR A 2 -25.85 7.28 6.43
CA THR A 2 -24.72 7.92 7.15
C THR A 2 -25.04 8.05 8.66
N LEU A 3 -24.00 8.13 9.51
CA LEU A 3 -24.17 8.38 10.94
C LEU A 3 -25.04 9.62 11.21
N LYS A 4 -24.89 10.68 10.40
CA LYS A 4 -25.69 11.91 10.51
C LYS A 4 -27.18 11.66 10.24
N GLU A 5 -27.50 10.85 9.21
CA GLU A 5 -28.89 10.48 8.90
C GLU A 5 -29.51 9.63 10.00
N ILE A 6 -28.75 8.67 10.57
CA ILE A 6 -29.20 7.85 11.71
C ILE A 6 -29.52 8.74 12.90
N LEU A 7 -28.59 9.63 13.27
CA LEU A 7 -28.78 10.56 14.40
C LEU A 7 -29.96 11.52 14.17
N THR A 8 -30.13 12.00 12.93
CA THR A 8 -31.28 12.85 12.58
C THR A 8 -32.62 12.10 12.75
N GLN A 9 -32.70 10.84 12.35
CA GLN A 9 -33.90 10.02 12.54
C GLN A 9 -34.20 9.72 14.01
N VAL A 10 -33.14 9.53 14.83
CA VAL A 10 -33.32 9.40 16.30
C VAL A 10 -33.87 10.70 16.88
N GLN A 11 -33.34 11.85 16.49
CA GLN A 11 -33.80 13.17 16.94
C GLN A 11 -35.26 13.42 16.53
N GLN A 12 -35.67 12.97 15.36
CA GLN A 12 -37.04 13.09 14.84
C GLN A 12 -37.99 12.05 15.45
N GLY A 13 -37.52 11.14 16.26
CA GLY A 13 -38.33 10.06 16.86
C GLY A 13 -38.78 8.98 15.87
N THR A 14 -38.27 8.96 14.66
CA THR A 14 -38.57 7.97 13.60
C THR A 14 -37.73 6.71 13.73
N LEU A 15 -36.62 6.73 14.49
CA LEU A 15 -35.75 5.60 14.78
C LEU A 15 -35.49 5.54 16.29
N SER A 16 -35.66 4.34 16.91
CA SER A 16 -35.35 4.18 18.31
C SER A 16 -33.84 4.21 18.58
N PRO A 17 -33.37 4.67 19.76
CA PRO A 17 -31.96 4.64 20.13
C PRO A 17 -31.32 3.25 20.04
N ASP A 18 -32.05 2.19 20.41
CA ASP A 18 -31.55 0.81 20.32
C ASP A 18 -31.38 0.33 18.89
N ALA A 19 -32.33 0.65 18.00
CA ALA A 19 -32.22 0.37 16.58
C ALA A 19 -31.08 1.16 15.94
N ALA A 20 -30.94 2.45 16.28
CA ALA A 20 -29.81 3.28 15.85
C ALA A 20 -28.47 2.72 16.30
N GLY A 21 -28.37 2.31 17.58
CA GLY A 21 -27.16 1.68 18.14
C GLY A 21 -26.78 0.37 17.41
N THR A 22 -27.79 -0.40 16.98
CA THR A 22 -27.57 -1.62 16.18
C THR A 22 -27.09 -1.27 14.78
N MET A 23 -27.69 -0.29 14.11
CA MET A 23 -27.27 0.18 12.80
C MET A 23 -25.84 0.74 12.81
N ILE A 24 -25.49 1.55 13.81
CA ILE A 24 -24.13 2.11 13.98
C ILE A 24 -23.11 0.99 14.21
N ARG A 25 -23.43 -0.03 14.98
CA ARG A 25 -22.55 -1.20 15.19
C ARG A 25 -22.39 -2.03 13.92
N GLN A 26 -23.44 -2.19 13.11
CA GLN A 26 -23.41 -2.93 11.84
C GLN A 26 -22.72 -2.16 10.70
N ASP A 27 -22.61 -0.84 10.81
CA ASP A 27 -21.97 0.01 9.80
C ASP A 27 -20.41 -0.05 9.84
N GLY A 28 -19.85 -0.64 10.91
CA GLY A 28 -18.39 -0.76 11.08
C GLY A 28 -17.74 -1.95 10.36
N TYR A 29 -18.49 -3.05 10.19
CA TYR A 29 -18.03 -4.23 9.45
C TYR A 29 -19.21 -5.07 8.96
N LYS A 30 -18.97 -5.86 7.91
CA LYS A 30 -19.95 -6.84 7.40
C LYS A 30 -19.46 -8.25 7.70
N GLU A 31 -20.29 -9.00 8.43
CA GLU A 31 -19.99 -10.38 8.79
C GLU A 31 -20.32 -11.31 7.62
N MET A 32 -19.34 -12.15 7.29
CA MET A 32 -19.49 -13.31 6.43
C MET A 32 -19.10 -14.53 7.28
N ASP A 33 -19.59 -15.73 6.98
CA ASP A 33 -19.36 -16.94 7.78
C ASP A 33 -17.88 -17.18 8.12
N TYR A 34 -16.98 -16.71 7.27
CA TYR A 34 -15.53 -16.93 7.36
C TYR A 34 -14.69 -15.64 7.39
N ALA A 35 -15.29 -14.46 7.27
CA ALA A 35 -14.60 -13.17 7.26
C ALA A 35 -15.46 -12.06 7.86
N LYS A 36 -14.81 -11.05 8.41
CA LYS A 36 -15.42 -9.78 8.82
C LYS A 36 -14.78 -8.68 8.00
N LEU A 37 -15.52 -8.15 7.02
CA LEU A 37 -15.03 -7.08 6.14
C LEU A 37 -15.24 -5.73 6.81
N ASP A 38 -14.16 -4.98 6.94
CA ASP A 38 -14.12 -3.67 7.59
C ASP A 38 -14.60 -2.56 6.64
N THR A 39 -15.90 -2.51 6.40
CA THR A 39 -16.52 -1.52 5.52
C THR A 39 -16.47 -0.08 6.09
N GLY A 40 -16.28 0.06 7.40
CA GLY A 40 -16.07 1.36 8.06
C GLY A 40 -14.60 1.86 8.02
N ARG A 41 -13.66 1.10 7.45
CA ARG A 41 -12.23 1.42 7.48
C ARG A 41 -11.92 2.74 6.81
N LYS A 42 -12.48 3.01 5.64
CA LYS A 42 -12.25 4.25 4.88
C LYS A 42 -12.65 5.49 5.67
N ALA A 43 -13.77 5.45 6.40
CA ALA A 43 -14.20 6.56 7.24
C ALA A 43 -13.27 6.80 8.44
N ARG A 44 -12.63 5.75 8.98
CA ARG A 44 -11.72 5.85 10.14
C ARG A 44 -10.28 6.17 9.76
N THR A 45 -9.78 5.60 8.67
CA THR A 45 -8.35 5.64 8.30
C THR A 45 -8.08 6.42 7.03
N GLY A 46 -9.11 6.84 6.30
CA GLY A 46 -8.99 7.47 4.98
C GLY A 46 -8.72 6.49 3.83
N PHE A 47 -8.62 5.17 4.10
CA PHE A 47 -8.29 4.14 3.12
C PHE A 47 -9.28 2.96 3.22
N ALA A 48 -9.75 2.48 2.08
CA ALA A 48 -10.58 1.28 2.01
C ALA A 48 -9.78 0.03 2.43
N GLU A 49 -10.49 -1.05 2.75
CA GLU A 49 -9.86 -2.35 3.02
C GLU A 49 -9.19 -2.90 1.76
N VAL A 50 -8.06 -3.59 1.97
CA VAL A 50 -7.26 -4.23 0.92
C VAL A 50 -7.18 -5.73 1.17
N ILE A 51 -7.26 -6.50 0.10
CA ILE A 51 -7.25 -7.96 0.17
C ILE A 51 -5.81 -8.47 0.16
N TYR A 52 -5.38 -9.17 1.20
CA TYR A 52 -4.19 -10.01 1.14
C TYR A 52 -4.56 -11.33 0.46
N CYS A 53 -4.16 -11.51 -0.80
CA CYS A 53 -4.60 -12.64 -1.62
C CYS A 53 -3.82 -13.93 -1.36
N SER A 54 -2.55 -13.83 -0.92
CA SER A 54 -1.70 -15.00 -0.70
C SER A 54 -2.32 -15.98 0.30
N ASN A 55 -2.30 -17.26 -0.03
CA ASN A 55 -2.86 -18.36 0.80
C ASN A 55 -4.37 -18.25 1.11
N LYS A 56 -5.09 -17.37 0.45
CA LYS A 56 -6.55 -17.27 0.59
C LYS A 56 -7.21 -18.30 -0.35
N ALA A 57 -8.17 -19.06 0.18
CA ALA A 57 -8.95 -20.00 -0.65
C ALA A 57 -9.69 -19.23 -1.74
N ASP A 58 -9.71 -19.78 -2.95
CA ASP A 58 -10.25 -19.13 -4.15
C ASP A 58 -11.70 -18.67 -3.98
N GLU A 59 -12.55 -19.52 -3.38
CA GLU A 59 -13.94 -19.18 -3.09
C GLU A 59 -14.05 -17.97 -2.13
N HIS A 60 -13.21 -17.92 -1.10
CA HIS A 60 -13.18 -16.82 -0.16
C HIS A 60 -12.67 -15.53 -0.81
N LEU A 61 -11.62 -15.64 -1.63
CA LEU A 61 -11.09 -14.50 -2.37
C LEU A 61 -12.17 -13.87 -3.25
N LEU A 62 -12.85 -14.67 -4.06
CA LEU A 62 -13.85 -14.18 -5.01
C LEU A 62 -15.02 -13.47 -4.29
N LYS A 63 -15.53 -14.07 -3.22
CA LYS A 63 -16.63 -13.48 -2.43
C LYS A 63 -16.22 -12.19 -1.72
N ILE A 64 -15.00 -12.12 -1.17
CA ILE A 64 -14.46 -10.91 -0.54
C ILE A 64 -14.27 -9.81 -1.59
N PHE A 65 -13.66 -10.16 -2.73
CA PHE A 65 -13.42 -9.23 -3.83
C PHE A 65 -14.74 -8.62 -4.35
N GLU A 66 -15.73 -9.47 -4.61
CA GLU A 66 -17.07 -9.05 -5.01
C GLU A 66 -17.69 -8.10 -4.00
N ARG A 67 -17.62 -8.44 -2.72
CA ARG A 67 -18.25 -7.65 -1.68
C ARG A 67 -17.60 -6.27 -1.56
N LEU A 68 -16.28 -6.19 -1.51
CA LEU A 68 -15.56 -4.92 -1.44
C LEU A 68 -15.81 -4.06 -2.68
N TYR A 69 -15.82 -4.67 -3.87
CA TYR A 69 -16.12 -3.95 -5.09
C TYR A 69 -17.55 -3.36 -5.09
N HIS A 70 -18.54 -4.08 -4.60
CA HIS A 70 -19.91 -3.56 -4.50
C HIS A 70 -20.04 -2.43 -3.46
N GLU A 71 -19.28 -2.44 -2.38
CA GLU A 71 -19.34 -1.39 -1.35
C GLU A 71 -18.59 -0.12 -1.76
N GLU A 72 -17.41 -0.25 -2.35
CA GLU A 72 -16.49 0.88 -2.62
C GLU A 72 -16.45 1.33 -4.09
N GLY A 73 -16.91 0.49 -5.02
CA GLY A 73 -16.79 0.69 -6.47
C GLY A 73 -15.37 0.52 -7.01
N GLU A 74 -14.44 0.16 -6.16
CA GLU A 74 -13.03 -0.13 -6.45
C GLU A 74 -12.51 -1.16 -5.45
N VAL A 75 -11.46 -1.90 -5.79
CA VAL A 75 -10.87 -2.92 -4.92
C VAL A 75 -9.40 -3.12 -5.24
N LEU A 76 -8.60 -3.32 -4.21
CA LEU A 76 -7.18 -3.64 -4.30
C LEU A 76 -6.91 -4.98 -3.61
N GLY A 77 -6.24 -5.88 -4.32
CA GLY A 77 -5.65 -7.10 -3.77
C GLY A 77 -4.14 -7.08 -3.96
N THR A 78 -3.40 -7.50 -2.94
CA THR A 78 -1.95 -7.65 -3.00
C THR A 78 -1.55 -9.10 -2.98
N ARG A 79 -0.38 -9.41 -3.54
CA ARG A 79 0.21 -10.77 -3.60
C ARG A 79 -0.72 -11.81 -4.22
N ALA A 80 -1.48 -11.41 -5.23
CA ALA A 80 -2.31 -12.32 -6.00
C ALA A 80 -1.46 -13.24 -6.87
N SER A 81 -2.00 -14.42 -7.19
CA SER A 81 -1.44 -15.32 -8.19
C SER A 81 -2.13 -15.13 -9.54
N GLN A 82 -1.50 -15.64 -10.60
CA GLN A 82 -2.08 -15.65 -11.93
C GLN A 82 -3.43 -16.42 -11.94
N SER A 83 -3.52 -17.55 -11.24
CA SER A 83 -4.75 -18.33 -11.14
C SER A 83 -5.87 -17.57 -10.43
N GLN A 84 -5.54 -16.81 -9.37
CA GLN A 84 -6.50 -15.96 -8.69
C GLN A 84 -7.00 -14.80 -9.56
N TYR A 85 -6.12 -14.24 -10.40
CA TYR A 85 -6.54 -13.27 -11.41
C TYR A 85 -7.51 -13.88 -12.43
N GLU A 86 -7.19 -15.04 -12.97
CA GLU A 86 -8.05 -15.74 -13.94
C GLU A 86 -9.45 -16.01 -13.35
N LEU A 87 -9.50 -16.49 -12.12
CA LEU A 87 -10.73 -16.71 -11.38
C LEU A 87 -11.57 -15.42 -11.22
N VAL A 88 -10.93 -14.33 -10.80
CA VAL A 88 -11.64 -13.06 -10.59
C VAL A 88 -12.09 -12.47 -11.92
N ARG A 89 -11.29 -12.59 -12.99
CA ARG A 89 -11.59 -12.07 -14.32
C ARG A 89 -12.81 -12.70 -14.95
N GLU A 90 -13.11 -13.96 -14.66
CA GLU A 90 -14.34 -14.61 -15.15
C GLU A 90 -15.60 -13.85 -14.73
N LYS A 91 -15.62 -13.29 -13.53
CA LYS A 91 -16.75 -12.53 -12.98
C LYS A 91 -16.62 -11.02 -13.17
N PHE A 92 -15.38 -10.49 -13.17
CA PHE A 92 -15.05 -9.08 -13.31
C PHE A 92 -14.08 -8.87 -14.48
N PRO A 93 -14.55 -8.83 -15.75
CA PRO A 93 -13.68 -8.71 -16.93
C PRO A 93 -12.77 -7.47 -16.93
N GLN A 94 -13.15 -6.41 -16.20
CA GLN A 94 -12.39 -5.16 -16.07
C GLN A 94 -11.26 -5.22 -15.06
N VAL A 95 -11.08 -6.33 -14.32
CA VAL A 95 -10.01 -6.47 -13.34
C VAL A 95 -8.64 -6.40 -14.02
N GLN A 96 -7.74 -5.68 -13.42
CA GLN A 96 -6.35 -5.54 -13.85
C GLN A 96 -5.45 -6.38 -12.93
N TYR A 97 -4.43 -6.98 -13.51
CA TYR A 97 -3.41 -7.73 -12.79
C TYR A 97 -2.04 -7.41 -13.34
N ASP A 98 -1.13 -7.06 -12.45
CA ASP A 98 0.28 -6.94 -12.77
C ASP A 98 1.05 -8.13 -12.19
N PRO A 99 1.61 -9.02 -13.04
CA PRO A 99 2.34 -10.19 -12.58
C PRO A 99 3.64 -9.85 -11.84
N LEU A 100 4.21 -8.66 -12.06
CA LEU A 100 5.44 -8.21 -11.42
C LEU A 100 5.22 -7.86 -9.95
N SER A 101 4.30 -6.95 -9.66
CA SER A 101 3.93 -6.55 -8.30
C SER A 101 2.95 -7.51 -7.62
N ARG A 102 2.29 -8.36 -8.43
CA ARG A 102 1.20 -9.23 -8.01
C ARG A 102 0.00 -8.46 -7.44
N ILE A 103 -0.19 -7.24 -7.93
CA ILE A 103 -1.36 -6.41 -7.64
C ILE A 103 -2.52 -6.85 -8.52
N LEU A 104 -3.67 -7.03 -7.89
CA LEU A 104 -4.96 -7.34 -8.51
C LEU A 104 -5.93 -6.22 -8.15
N LYS A 105 -6.47 -5.47 -9.14
CA LYS A 105 -7.27 -4.29 -8.83
C LYS A 105 -8.37 -3.97 -9.83
N ILE A 106 -9.41 -3.29 -9.34
CA ILE A 106 -10.32 -2.47 -10.15
C ILE A 106 -10.24 -1.06 -9.56
N GLU A 107 -9.97 -0.08 -10.40
CA GLU A 107 -9.88 1.33 -10.01
C GLU A 107 -10.94 2.18 -10.70
N LYS A 108 -11.33 3.28 -10.05
CA LYS A 108 -12.15 4.33 -10.68
C LYS A 108 -11.32 5.04 -11.75
N LEU A 109 -11.95 5.31 -12.91
CA LEU A 109 -11.25 5.87 -14.08
C LEU A 109 -10.84 7.35 -13.90
N ASP A 110 -11.50 8.08 -13.01
CA ASP A 110 -11.32 9.52 -12.77
C ASP A 110 -10.48 9.83 -11.52
N LYS A 111 -9.65 8.87 -11.08
CA LYS A 111 -8.82 9.03 -9.91
C LYS A 111 -7.74 10.10 -10.12
N VAL A 112 -7.75 11.12 -9.29
CA VAL A 112 -6.74 12.18 -9.28
C VAL A 112 -5.56 11.74 -8.42
N HIS A 113 -4.33 11.89 -8.95
CA HIS A 113 -3.10 11.65 -8.22
C HIS A 113 -2.50 12.99 -7.80
N GLU A 114 -2.29 13.16 -6.49
CA GLU A 114 -1.84 14.43 -5.91
C GLU A 114 -0.55 14.27 -5.12
N GLY A 115 0.19 15.38 -5.01
CA GLY A 115 1.51 15.40 -4.37
C GLY A 115 2.49 14.55 -5.17
N LYS A 116 3.57 14.11 -4.50
CA LYS A 116 4.60 13.27 -5.13
C LYS A 116 5.36 12.47 -4.08
N ILE A 117 5.54 11.18 -4.32
CA ILE A 117 6.53 10.35 -3.62
C ILE A 117 7.52 9.78 -4.61
N ALA A 118 8.72 9.45 -4.15
CA ALA A 118 9.72 8.73 -4.95
C ALA A 118 9.83 7.29 -4.44
N VAL A 119 9.77 6.32 -5.35
CA VAL A 119 10.02 4.90 -5.08
C VAL A 119 11.30 4.49 -5.77
N CYS A 120 12.34 4.18 -4.98
CA CYS A 120 13.68 3.92 -5.45
C CYS A 120 14.09 2.47 -5.17
N THR A 121 14.75 1.79 -6.12
CA THR A 121 15.32 0.45 -5.89
C THR A 121 16.83 0.46 -5.94
N ALA A 122 17.47 -0.43 -5.15
CA ALA A 122 18.91 -0.69 -5.26
C ALA A 122 19.24 -1.46 -6.53
N GLY A 123 18.50 -2.51 -6.83
CA GLY A 123 18.70 -3.32 -8.03
C GLY A 123 17.39 -3.65 -8.74
N THR A 124 17.52 -4.22 -9.94
CA THR A 124 16.36 -4.63 -10.74
C THR A 124 15.58 -5.79 -10.13
N ALA A 125 16.21 -6.62 -9.30
CA ALA A 125 15.55 -7.70 -8.57
C ALA A 125 14.62 -7.20 -7.45
N ASP A 126 14.78 -5.95 -7.01
CA ASP A 126 13.92 -5.32 -5.99
C ASP A 126 12.65 -4.70 -6.59
N ILE A 127 12.57 -4.57 -7.93
CA ILE A 127 11.46 -3.93 -8.64
C ILE A 127 10.08 -4.53 -8.29
N PRO A 128 9.90 -5.85 -8.12
CA PRO A 128 8.59 -6.40 -7.76
C PRO A 128 8.01 -5.80 -6.45
N VAL A 129 8.85 -5.62 -5.43
CA VAL A 129 8.45 -5.03 -4.15
C VAL A 129 8.24 -3.53 -4.29
N ALA A 130 9.07 -2.86 -5.09
CA ALA A 130 8.91 -1.43 -5.38
C ALA A 130 7.62 -1.15 -6.16
N GLU A 131 7.27 -1.98 -7.14
CA GLU A 131 6.00 -1.87 -7.87
C GLU A 131 4.78 -2.15 -6.97
N GLU A 132 4.86 -3.08 -6.03
CA GLU A 132 3.81 -3.24 -5.02
C GLU A 132 3.61 -1.94 -4.23
N ALA A 133 4.70 -1.25 -3.83
CA ALA A 133 4.62 0.02 -3.13
C ALA A 133 4.07 1.14 -4.02
N ALA A 134 4.59 1.27 -5.24
CA ALA A 134 4.21 2.30 -6.19
C ALA A 134 2.72 2.20 -6.55
N GLN A 135 2.27 1.02 -6.97
CA GLN A 135 0.88 0.81 -7.37
C GLN A 135 -0.10 0.91 -6.19
N THR A 136 0.34 0.56 -4.97
CA THR A 136 -0.45 0.80 -3.75
C THR A 136 -0.64 2.30 -3.52
N ALA A 137 0.42 3.10 -3.63
CA ALA A 137 0.34 4.54 -3.45
C ALA A 137 -0.52 5.22 -4.54
N GLU A 138 -0.37 4.80 -5.79
CA GLU A 138 -1.21 5.26 -6.91
C GLU A 138 -2.68 4.89 -6.70
N TYR A 139 -2.96 3.65 -6.28
CA TYR A 139 -4.33 3.24 -5.96
C TYR A 139 -4.98 4.15 -4.91
N PHE A 140 -4.21 4.67 -3.96
CA PHE A 140 -4.70 5.61 -2.95
C PHE A 140 -4.58 7.10 -3.35
N GLY A 141 -4.29 7.40 -4.62
CA GLY A 141 -4.34 8.74 -5.19
C GLY A 141 -3.06 9.56 -5.00
N THR A 142 -1.90 8.91 -4.88
CA THR A 142 -0.59 9.58 -4.82
C THR A 142 0.12 9.50 -6.17
N HIS A 143 0.72 10.60 -6.63
CA HIS A 143 1.63 10.57 -7.77
C HIS A 143 2.96 9.94 -7.38
N VAL A 144 3.46 8.99 -8.19
CA VAL A 144 4.67 8.22 -7.90
C VAL A 144 5.72 8.39 -8.98
N GLU A 145 6.91 8.85 -8.55
CA GLU A 145 8.12 8.80 -9.37
C GLU A 145 8.86 7.49 -9.13
N ARG A 146 9.05 6.71 -10.20
CA ARG A 146 9.78 5.44 -10.18
C ARG A 146 11.23 5.67 -10.55
N ILE A 147 12.16 5.33 -9.68
CA ILE A 147 13.59 5.56 -9.81
C ILE A 147 14.30 4.24 -9.49
N TYR A 148 14.52 3.43 -10.51
CA TYR A 148 14.97 2.05 -10.33
C TYR A 148 16.44 1.86 -10.73
N ASP A 149 17.07 0.86 -10.09
CA ASP A 149 18.46 0.45 -10.29
C ASP A 149 19.50 1.51 -9.88
N GLU A 150 19.27 2.13 -8.71
CA GLU A 150 20.11 3.18 -8.13
C GLU A 150 20.99 2.65 -6.96
N GLY A 151 21.47 1.41 -7.10
CA GLY A 151 22.24 0.73 -6.07
C GLY A 151 23.55 1.43 -5.73
N VAL A 152 24.00 1.25 -4.48
CA VAL A 152 25.22 1.88 -3.94
C VAL A 152 26.51 1.45 -4.64
N SER A 153 26.49 0.37 -5.40
CA SER A 153 27.62 -0.04 -6.28
C SER A 153 27.86 0.95 -7.43
N GLY A 154 26.92 1.85 -7.70
CA GLY A 154 27.02 2.85 -8.75
C GLY A 154 26.38 4.17 -8.35
N MET A 155 26.88 4.82 -7.30
CA MET A 155 26.34 6.05 -6.70
C MET A 155 26.10 7.20 -7.69
N HIS A 156 26.84 7.24 -8.79
CA HIS A 156 26.66 8.26 -9.83
C HIS A 156 25.25 8.20 -10.47
N ARG A 157 24.64 7.02 -10.54
CA ARG A 157 23.26 6.85 -11.02
C ARG A 157 22.30 7.55 -10.07
N LEU A 158 22.38 7.26 -8.78
CA LEU A 158 21.57 7.89 -7.72
C LEU A 158 21.72 9.42 -7.75
N PHE A 159 22.96 9.93 -7.84
CA PHE A 159 23.19 11.36 -7.87
C PHE A 159 22.60 12.04 -9.10
N SER A 160 22.51 11.36 -10.24
CA SER A 160 21.88 11.90 -11.44
C SER A 160 20.36 12.11 -11.29
N ARG A 161 19.73 11.44 -10.32
CA ARG A 161 18.28 11.53 -10.04
C ARG A 161 17.97 12.29 -8.76
N LEU A 162 18.97 12.80 -8.05
CA LEU A 162 18.81 13.35 -6.71
C LEU A 162 17.84 14.54 -6.64
N GLU A 163 17.86 15.43 -7.64
CA GLU A 163 16.94 16.58 -7.69
C GLU A 163 15.47 16.11 -7.70
N VAL A 164 15.14 15.13 -8.55
CA VAL A 164 13.78 14.56 -8.63
C VAL A 164 13.37 13.89 -7.34
N ILE A 165 14.31 13.21 -6.66
CA ILE A 165 14.06 12.55 -5.37
C ILE A 165 13.78 13.58 -4.27
N GLN A 166 14.53 14.68 -4.24
CA GLN A 166 14.39 15.73 -3.22
C GLN A 166 13.08 16.53 -3.34
N GLU A 167 12.44 16.54 -4.49
CA GLU A 167 11.12 17.14 -4.69
C GLU A 167 9.96 16.30 -4.09
N ALA A 168 10.19 15.03 -3.78
CA ALA A 168 9.17 14.16 -3.23
C ALA A 168 8.84 14.50 -1.77
N ASN A 169 7.59 14.30 -1.36
CA ASN A 169 7.15 14.47 0.03
C ASN A 169 7.61 13.33 0.94
N CYS A 170 7.91 12.17 0.35
CA CYS A 170 8.42 10.98 1.01
C CYS A 170 9.20 10.13 0.00
N VAL A 171 10.23 9.45 0.47
CA VAL A 171 11.03 8.50 -0.33
C VAL A 171 10.82 7.09 0.19
N VAL A 172 10.54 6.15 -0.71
CA VAL A 172 10.51 4.71 -0.42
C VAL A 172 11.79 4.11 -0.99
N ALA A 173 12.68 3.61 -0.15
CA ALA A 173 13.96 3.01 -0.52
C ALA A 173 13.89 1.49 -0.37
N VAL A 174 13.86 0.78 -1.50
CA VAL A 174 13.70 -0.68 -1.58
C VAL A 174 15.03 -1.33 -1.91
N ALA A 175 15.54 -2.19 -1.02
CA ALA A 175 16.84 -2.81 -1.20
C ALA A 175 16.93 -4.17 -0.51
N GLY A 176 17.51 -5.14 -1.24
CA GLY A 176 17.96 -6.41 -0.68
C GLY A 176 19.44 -6.37 -0.29
N MET A 177 20.11 -7.50 -0.38
CA MET A 177 21.53 -7.67 -0.01
C MET A 177 21.81 -7.16 1.43
N GLU A 178 22.61 -6.08 1.56
CA GLU A 178 22.94 -5.41 2.82
C GLU A 178 22.05 -4.22 3.17
N GLY A 179 21.14 -3.81 2.26
CA GLY A 179 20.16 -2.74 2.54
C GLY A 179 20.72 -1.32 2.64
N ALA A 180 21.91 -1.04 2.12
CA ALA A 180 22.60 0.24 2.32
C ALA A 180 21.92 1.45 1.68
N LEU A 181 21.11 1.27 0.61
CA LEU A 181 20.44 2.35 -0.11
C LEU A 181 19.64 3.26 0.82
N ALA A 182 18.91 2.70 1.78
CA ALA A 182 18.08 3.48 2.71
C ALA A 182 18.92 4.44 3.56
N SER A 183 20.09 4.00 4.06
CA SER A 183 21.00 4.85 4.83
C SER A 183 21.58 5.99 3.99
N VAL A 184 21.94 5.70 2.74
CA VAL A 184 22.43 6.72 1.80
C VAL A 184 21.34 7.74 1.50
N MET A 185 20.12 7.30 1.21
CA MET A 185 18.97 8.19 0.99
C MET A 185 18.70 9.08 2.20
N GLY A 186 18.70 8.53 3.42
CA GLY A 186 18.50 9.29 4.64
C GLY A 186 19.54 10.38 4.87
N GLY A 187 20.75 10.23 4.32
CA GLY A 187 21.81 11.26 4.34
C GLY A 187 21.70 12.32 3.24
N LEU A 188 20.91 12.07 2.20
CA LEU A 188 20.84 12.92 0.99
C LEU A 188 19.54 13.73 0.90
N VAL A 189 18.48 13.35 1.61
CA VAL A 189 17.18 13.99 1.51
C VAL A 189 16.72 14.57 2.85
N SER A 190 15.93 15.64 2.82
CA SER A 190 15.31 16.25 3.99
C SER A 190 13.89 15.71 4.27
N ARG A 191 13.47 14.70 3.53
CA ARG A 191 12.13 14.11 3.61
C ARG A 191 12.18 12.76 4.33
N PRO A 192 11.07 12.30 4.94
CA PRO A 192 11.02 10.97 5.53
C PRO A 192 11.37 9.88 4.51
N VAL A 193 12.18 8.91 4.93
CA VAL A 193 12.56 7.75 4.13
C VAL A 193 11.90 6.51 4.73
N ILE A 194 11.12 5.79 3.91
CA ILE A 194 10.59 4.48 4.26
C ILE A 194 11.52 3.44 3.67
N ALA A 195 12.21 2.72 4.53
CA ALA A 195 13.13 1.66 4.16
C ALA A 195 12.39 0.32 4.03
N VAL A 196 12.50 -0.30 2.87
CA VAL A 196 11.88 -1.59 2.57
C VAL A 196 12.97 -2.62 2.33
N PRO A 197 13.30 -3.45 3.32
CA PRO A 197 14.21 -4.57 3.10
C PRO A 197 13.54 -5.59 2.18
N THR A 198 14.27 -6.17 1.24
CA THR A 198 13.77 -7.27 0.41
C THR A 198 14.48 -8.57 0.72
N SER A 199 13.82 -9.69 0.40
CA SER A 199 14.41 -11.03 0.50
C SER A 199 15.46 -11.31 -0.59
N VAL A 200 15.69 -10.37 -1.50
CA VAL A 200 16.68 -10.45 -2.57
C VAL A 200 18.08 -10.52 -2.00
N GLY A 201 18.83 -11.55 -2.36
CA GLY A 201 20.20 -11.75 -1.91
C GLY A 201 20.56 -13.22 -1.81
N TYR A 202 21.77 -13.47 -1.31
CA TYR A 202 22.32 -14.82 -1.14
C TYR A 202 23.23 -14.88 0.10
N GLY A 203 23.63 -16.11 0.50
CA GLY A 203 24.56 -16.31 1.60
C GLY A 203 24.09 -15.72 2.92
N ALA A 204 24.84 -14.81 3.52
CA ALA A 204 24.54 -14.18 4.80
C ALA A 204 23.41 -13.15 4.76
N ASN A 205 22.71 -13.02 3.65
CA ASN A 205 21.51 -12.18 3.55
C ASN A 205 20.33 -12.75 4.38
N PHE A 206 20.27 -14.07 4.58
CA PHE A 206 19.20 -14.76 5.34
C PHE A 206 17.80 -14.30 4.95
N HIS A 207 17.48 -14.31 3.63
CA HIS A 207 16.17 -13.93 3.10
C HIS A 207 15.73 -12.52 3.53
N GLY A 208 16.66 -11.55 3.51
CA GLY A 208 16.38 -10.14 3.81
C GLY A 208 16.64 -9.72 5.24
N LEU A 209 17.04 -10.64 6.14
CA LEU A 209 17.35 -10.30 7.53
C LEU A 209 18.52 -9.33 7.62
N SER A 210 19.57 -9.50 6.80
CA SER A 210 20.71 -8.58 6.73
C SER A 210 20.26 -7.16 6.37
N ALA A 211 19.45 -7.02 5.33
CA ALA A 211 18.90 -5.73 4.92
C ALA A 211 18.04 -5.11 6.03
N LEU A 212 17.14 -5.89 6.64
CA LEU A 212 16.33 -5.43 7.76
C LEU A 212 17.18 -4.91 8.91
N LEU A 213 18.16 -5.68 9.37
CA LEU A 213 19.04 -5.30 10.49
C LEU A 213 19.86 -4.04 10.16
N THR A 214 20.34 -3.90 8.93
CA THR A 214 21.03 -2.68 8.49
C THR A 214 20.10 -1.46 8.54
N MET A 215 18.89 -1.60 8.02
CA MET A 215 17.95 -0.48 7.95
C MET A 215 17.47 -0.02 9.33
N ILE A 216 17.16 -0.94 10.26
CA ILE A 216 16.73 -0.58 11.62
C ILE A 216 17.88 -0.06 12.49
N ASN A 217 19.14 -0.37 12.16
CA ASN A 217 20.35 0.09 12.87
C ASN A 217 21.03 1.26 12.14
N SER A 218 20.38 1.86 11.13
CA SER A 218 20.95 2.99 10.41
C SER A 218 21.19 4.18 11.31
N CYS A 219 22.36 4.81 11.19
CA CYS A 219 22.67 6.07 11.87
C CYS A 219 22.07 7.31 11.16
N ALA A 220 21.56 7.16 9.94
CA ALA A 220 20.86 8.24 9.23
C ALA A 220 19.50 8.48 9.86
N ASN A 221 19.23 9.74 10.21
CA ASN A 221 17.95 10.13 10.82
C ASN A 221 16.82 10.22 9.78
N GLY A 222 15.58 10.07 10.24
CA GLY A 222 14.40 10.21 9.39
C GLY A 222 14.03 8.95 8.59
N ILE A 223 14.59 7.80 8.95
CA ILE A 223 14.28 6.50 8.35
C ILE A 223 13.28 5.74 9.23
N ALA A 224 12.21 5.24 8.60
CA ALA A 224 11.28 4.27 9.20
C ALA A 224 11.32 2.98 8.39
N THR A 225 11.57 1.86 9.03
CA THR A 225 11.71 0.56 8.35
C THR A 225 10.42 -0.24 8.45
N VAL A 226 9.94 -0.77 7.32
CA VAL A 226 8.83 -1.72 7.27
C VAL A 226 9.34 -3.17 7.26
N ASN A 227 8.44 -4.13 7.28
CA ASN A 227 8.83 -5.55 7.24
C ASN A 227 9.46 -5.94 5.89
N ILE A 228 10.16 -7.08 5.86
CA ILE A 228 10.76 -7.66 4.63
C ILE A 228 9.66 -7.87 3.57
N ASP A 229 9.95 -7.47 2.34
CA ASP A 229 9.07 -7.55 1.16
C ASP A 229 7.70 -6.85 1.36
N ASN A 230 7.59 -5.88 2.25
CA ASN A 230 6.33 -5.19 2.52
C ASN A 230 6.18 -3.91 1.68
N GLY A 231 6.10 -4.07 0.35
CA GLY A 231 5.82 -2.96 -0.57
C GLY A 231 4.48 -2.28 -0.29
N TYR A 232 3.44 -3.07 -0.04
CA TYR A 232 2.12 -2.54 0.31
C TYR A 232 2.17 -1.59 1.52
N GLY A 233 2.78 -2.04 2.62
CA GLY A 233 2.88 -1.22 3.84
C GLY A 233 3.67 0.07 3.62
N ALA A 234 4.72 0.02 2.79
CA ALA A 234 5.50 1.19 2.42
C ALA A 234 4.69 2.18 1.57
N GLY A 235 4.00 1.71 0.54
CA GLY A 235 3.14 2.54 -0.31
C GLY A 235 2.00 3.19 0.46
N TYR A 236 1.40 2.45 1.39
CA TYR A 236 0.37 2.96 2.30
C TYR A 236 0.90 4.08 3.19
N LEU A 237 2.02 3.85 3.91
CA LEU A 237 2.63 4.82 4.80
C LEU A 237 3.12 6.07 4.03
N ALA A 238 3.74 5.87 2.85
CA ALA A 238 4.16 6.97 2.00
C ALA A 238 2.98 7.85 1.56
N THR A 239 1.84 7.23 1.24
CA THR A 239 0.61 7.98 0.92
C THR A 239 0.09 8.77 2.12
N GLN A 240 0.15 8.23 3.34
CA GLN A 240 -0.23 8.99 4.55
C GLN A 240 0.68 10.22 4.73
N ILE A 241 2.00 10.07 4.60
CA ILE A 241 2.96 11.18 4.68
C ILE A 241 2.68 12.21 3.58
N ASN A 242 2.43 11.76 2.35
CA ASN A 242 2.10 12.64 1.23
C ASN A 242 0.82 13.46 1.50
N ARG A 243 -0.23 12.83 2.02
CA ARG A 243 -1.47 13.53 2.41
C ARG A 243 -1.24 14.56 3.51
N LEU A 244 -0.48 14.21 4.55
CA LEU A 244 -0.12 15.16 5.61
C LEU A 244 0.66 16.37 5.05
N ALA A 245 1.57 16.15 4.11
CA ALA A 245 2.31 17.24 3.45
C ALA A 245 1.41 18.16 2.61
N LEU A 246 0.26 17.65 2.14
CA LEU A 246 -0.76 18.39 1.39
C LEU A 246 -1.83 19.03 2.29
N GLY A 247 -1.75 18.83 3.62
CA GLY A 247 -2.75 19.35 4.57
C GLY A 247 -4.08 18.58 4.56
N LYS A 248 -4.05 17.30 4.23
CA LYS A 248 -5.23 16.42 4.10
C LYS A 248 -5.29 15.36 5.19
#